data_fbc2d20c81da9767afa48d13cbe78659
#
_entry.id   fbc2d20c81da9767afa48d13cbe78659
#
_cell.length_a   1.000
_cell.length_b   1.000
_cell.length_c   1.000
_cell.angle_alpha   90.00
_cell.angle_beta   90.00
_cell.angle_gamma   90.00
#
_symmetry.space_group_name_H-M   'P 1'
#
loop_
_entity.id
_entity.type
_entity.pdbx_description
1 polymer ?
#
loop_
_entity_poly.entity_id
_entity_poly.type
_entity_poly.pdbx_seq_one_letter_code
_entity_poly.pdbx_strand_id
1 'polypeptide(L)'
;MNCQKAVDERSKNDMKLNAQGLADRKQWEEKGYALPQFDREAVKAATKENPFWIHFGPGNIFRAFQANVVQNLLNAGLLDRGLVVAEGYDYEIVEKMNHPHDDYNLLVTLKANGTVEKTVIGSVVESLRVDSTNEADWTRLQEIFAKDSLQMASFTITEKGYSLVNGRGDYLPGVPEDLANGQI
;
A
#
# COMPACT_ATOMS: atom_id res chain seq x y z
N MET A 1 -1.05 -41.48 -17.37
CA MET A 1 -1.71 -40.18 -17.14
C MET A 1 -0.73 -39.30 -16.37
N ASN A 2 -0.24 -38.24 -17.00
CA ASN A 2 1.03 -37.58 -16.67
C ASN A 2 0.93 -36.69 -15.43
N CYS A 3 1.66 -37.03 -14.37
CA CYS A 3 1.76 -36.28 -13.11
C CYS A 3 2.17 -34.81 -13.35
N GLN A 4 2.93 -34.55 -14.40
CA GLN A 4 3.39 -33.24 -14.83
C GLN A 4 2.23 -32.33 -15.30
N LYS A 5 1.20 -32.89 -15.97
CA LYS A 5 -0.01 -32.11 -16.34
C LYS A 5 -0.84 -31.70 -15.14
N ALA A 6 -0.93 -32.55 -14.12
CA ALA A 6 -1.69 -32.24 -12.90
C ALA A 6 -1.01 -31.18 -12.02
N VAL A 7 0.33 -31.08 -12.08
CA VAL A 7 1.09 -30.03 -11.38
C VAL A 7 0.95 -28.69 -12.13
N ASP A 8 0.97 -28.73 -13.46
CA ASP A 8 0.83 -27.53 -14.31
C ASP A 8 -0.60 -26.94 -14.25
N GLU A 9 -1.63 -27.80 -14.12
CA GLU A 9 -3.01 -27.35 -13.93
C GLU A 9 -3.27 -26.81 -12.52
N ARG A 10 -2.57 -27.29 -11.47
CA ARG A 10 -2.63 -26.71 -10.13
C ARG A 10 -1.98 -25.34 -10.05
N SER A 11 -0.89 -25.10 -10.77
CA SER A 11 -0.22 -23.79 -10.80
C SER A 11 -1.02 -22.71 -11.53
N LYS A 12 -1.96 -23.10 -12.41
CA LYS A 12 -2.87 -22.16 -13.12
C LYS A 12 -4.05 -21.71 -12.27
N ASN A 13 -4.30 -22.34 -11.14
CA ASN A 13 -5.47 -22.10 -10.30
C ASN A 13 -5.13 -21.44 -8.94
N ASP A 14 -3.87 -21.04 -8.73
CA ASP A 14 -3.50 -20.33 -7.52
C ASP A 14 -3.96 -18.86 -7.60
N MET A 15 -4.94 -18.53 -6.76
CA MET A 15 -5.39 -17.16 -6.57
C MET A 15 -4.22 -16.33 -6.01
N LYS A 16 -3.70 -15.42 -6.82
CA LYS A 16 -2.64 -14.48 -6.40
C LYS A 16 -3.24 -13.10 -6.21
N LEU A 17 -2.92 -12.46 -5.10
CA LEU A 17 -3.33 -11.09 -4.83
C LEU A 17 -2.42 -10.14 -5.62
N ASN A 18 -2.67 -10.01 -6.90
CA ASN A 18 -2.02 -9.10 -7.84
C ASN A 18 -2.93 -8.88 -9.05
N ALA A 19 -2.59 -7.96 -9.95
CA ALA A 19 -3.40 -7.62 -11.11
C ALA A 19 -3.72 -8.84 -11.99
N GLN A 20 -2.73 -9.71 -12.22
CA GLN A 20 -2.91 -10.93 -13.02
C GLN A 20 -3.88 -11.92 -12.37
N GLY A 21 -3.73 -12.17 -11.07
CA GLY A 21 -4.61 -13.11 -10.34
C GLY A 21 -6.03 -12.56 -10.14
N LEU A 22 -6.17 -11.24 -10.06
CA LEU A 22 -7.47 -10.56 -9.93
C LEU A 22 -8.21 -10.41 -11.28
N ALA A 23 -7.56 -10.70 -12.40
CA ALA A 23 -8.21 -10.69 -13.72
C ALA A 23 -9.36 -11.72 -13.80
N ASP A 24 -9.24 -12.86 -13.12
CA ASP A 24 -10.35 -13.81 -12.94
C ASP A 24 -11.25 -13.39 -11.77
N ARG A 25 -11.95 -12.28 -11.93
CA ARG A 25 -12.85 -11.70 -10.90
C ARG A 25 -13.84 -12.72 -10.34
N LYS A 26 -14.40 -13.56 -11.22
CA LYS A 26 -15.41 -14.55 -10.86
C LYS A 26 -14.92 -15.52 -9.80
N GLN A 27 -13.68 -16.01 -9.92
CA GLN A 27 -13.07 -16.92 -8.94
C GLN A 27 -12.96 -16.29 -7.54
N TRP A 28 -12.66 -14.99 -7.47
CA TRP A 28 -12.58 -14.26 -6.19
C TRP A 28 -13.96 -14.01 -5.60
N GLU A 29 -14.91 -13.57 -6.42
CA GLU A 29 -16.29 -13.26 -6.01
C GLU A 29 -17.04 -14.52 -5.51
N GLU A 30 -16.87 -15.66 -6.19
CA GLU A 30 -17.42 -16.96 -5.75
C GLU A 30 -16.89 -17.40 -4.37
N LYS A 31 -15.70 -16.98 -3.99
CA LYS A 31 -15.11 -17.21 -2.66
C LYS A 31 -15.45 -16.11 -1.64
N GLY A 32 -16.33 -15.19 -2.01
CA GLY A 32 -16.86 -14.15 -1.13
C GLY A 32 -15.90 -12.97 -0.93
N TYR A 33 -15.02 -12.68 -1.88
CA TYR A 33 -14.20 -11.47 -1.86
C TYR A 33 -14.92 -10.33 -2.58
N ALA A 34 -15.04 -9.19 -1.93
CA ALA A 34 -15.40 -7.94 -2.58
C ALA A 34 -14.18 -7.36 -3.31
N LEU A 35 -14.35 -7.01 -4.57
CA LEU A 35 -13.27 -6.50 -5.43
C LEU A 35 -13.47 -5.01 -5.73
N PRO A 36 -12.40 -4.25 -6.06
CA PRO A 36 -12.49 -2.89 -6.55
C PRO A 36 -13.47 -2.80 -7.74
N GLN A 37 -14.33 -1.78 -7.75
CA GLN A 37 -15.35 -1.56 -8.80
C GLN A 37 -14.96 -0.43 -9.78
N PHE A 38 -13.77 0.14 -9.65
CA PHE A 38 -13.22 1.19 -10.51
C PHE A 38 -12.15 0.62 -11.45
N ASP A 39 -11.85 1.35 -12.52
CA ASP A 39 -10.71 1.06 -13.40
C ASP A 39 -9.41 1.45 -12.70
N ARG A 40 -8.74 0.45 -12.11
CA ARG A 40 -7.53 0.67 -11.33
C ARG A 40 -6.37 1.18 -12.16
N GLU A 41 -6.25 0.77 -13.43
CA GLU A 41 -5.16 1.23 -14.28
C GLU A 41 -5.34 2.71 -14.64
N ALA A 42 -6.58 3.13 -14.91
CA ALA A 42 -6.89 4.55 -15.10
C ALA A 42 -6.61 5.37 -13.84
N VAL A 43 -7.02 4.87 -12.65
CA VAL A 43 -6.74 5.52 -11.36
C VAL A 43 -5.23 5.60 -11.09
N LYS A 44 -4.47 4.54 -11.38
CA LYS A 44 -3.01 4.50 -11.23
C LYS A 44 -2.34 5.54 -12.13
N ALA A 45 -2.73 5.60 -13.40
CA ALA A 45 -2.20 6.57 -14.35
C ALA A 45 -2.50 8.02 -13.92
N ALA A 46 -3.74 8.29 -13.53
CA ALA A 46 -4.15 9.62 -13.05
C ALA A 46 -3.42 10.03 -11.76
N THR A 47 -3.20 9.08 -10.84
CA THR A 47 -2.45 9.34 -9.60
C THR A 47 -0.98 9.60 -9.87
N LYS A 48 -0.38 8.87 -10.80
CA LYS A 48 1.03 9.06 -11.18
C LYS A 48 1.26 10.46 -11.75
N GLU A 49 0.33 10.94 -12.55
CA GLU A 49 0.41 12.27 -13.15
C GLU A 49 0.09 13.38 -12.14
N ASN A 50 -0.97 13.21 -11.36
CA ASN A 50 -1.50 14.22 -10.43
C ASN A 50 -1.78 13.61 -9.04
N PRO A 51 -0.75 13.25 -8.26
CA PRO A 51 -0.93 12.71 -6.92
C PRO A 51 -1.64 13.75 -6.02
N PHE A 52 -2.62 13.29 -5.22
CA PHE A 52 -3.36 14.18 -4.32
C PHE A 52 -3.15 13.87 -2.85
N TRP A 53 -2.77 12.64 -2.53
CA TRP A 53 -2.55 12.18 -1.16
C TRP A 53 -1.38 11.20 -1.10
N ILE A 54 -0.36 11.54 -0.29
CA ILE A 54 0.71 10.63 0.11
C ILE A 54 0.57 10.29 1.60
N HIS A 55 0.72 9.01 1.93
CA HIS A 55 0.67 8.53 3.30
C HIS A 55 1.99 7.85 3.69
N PHE A 56 2.53 8.24 4.85
CA PHE A 56 3.74 7.65 5.41
C PHE A 56 3.40 6.61 6.47
N GLY A 57 3.99 5.42 6.36
CA GLY A 57 3.76 4.28 7.24
C GLY A 57 2.55 3.43 6.79
N PRO A 58 2.65 2.66 5.68
CA PRO A 58 1.56 1.83 5.14
C PRO A 58 1.30 0.57 5.99
N GLY A 59 1.16 0.76 7.30
CA GLY A 59 0.86 -0.30 8.26
C GLY A 59 -0.59 -0.81 8.20
N ASN A 60 -0.92 -1.75 9.09
CA ASN A 60 -2.24 -2.40 9.09
C ASN A 60 -3.40 -1.43 9.33
N ILE A 61 -3.23 -0.41 10.19
CA ILE A 61 -4.27 0.59 10.47
C ILE A 61 -4.58 1.40 9.20
N PHE A 62 -3.56 1.90 8.53
CA PHE A 62 -3.73 2.63 7.28
C PHE A 62 -4.44 1.79 6.22
N ARG A 63 -3.98 0.55 6.00
CA ARG A 63 -4.55 -0.36 4.99
C ARG A 63 -6.01 -0.71 5.28
N ALA A 64 -6.36 -0.90 6.56
CA ALA A 64 -7.73 -1.26 6.96
C ALA A 64 -8.68 -0.06 6.98
N PHE A 65 -8.20 1.14 7.26
CA PHE A 65 -9.04 2.33 7.45
C PHE A 65 -8.91 3.31 6.28
N GLN A 66 -7.83 4.09 6.17
CA GLN A 66 -7.72 5.16 5.18
C GLN A 66 -7.79 4.63 3.74
N ALA A 67 -7.06 3.55 3.44
CA ALA A 67 -7.08 2.95 2.11
C ALA A 67 -8.48 2.41 1.77
N ASN A 68 -9.21 1.84 2.74
CA ASN A 68 -10.58 1.38 2.53
C ASN A 68 -11.56 2.54 2.31
N VAL A 69 -11.39 3.67 3.01
CA VAL A 69 -12.21 4.88 2.78
C VAL A 69 -12.02 5.38 1.35
N VAL A 70 -10.77 5.52 0.89
CA VAL A 70 -10.48 5.93 -0.50
C VAL A 70 -11.01 4.92 -1.51
N GLN A 71 -10.91 3.62 -1.24
CA GLN A 71 -11.52 2.57 -2.05
C GLN A 71 -13.03 2.79 -2.23
N ASN A 72 -13.74 3.09 -1.14
CA ASN A 72 -15.18 3.31 -1.19
C ASN A 72 -15.53 4.57 -2.00
N LEU A 73 -14.74 5.63 -1.90
CA LEU A 73 -14.91 6.84 -2.71
C LEU A 73 -14.65 6.59 -4.20
N LEU A 74 -13.62 5.81 -4.53
CA LEU A 74 -13.32 5.38 -5.90
C LEU A 74 -14.46 4.50 -6.46
N ASN A 75 -14.95 3.54 -5.68
CA ASN A 75 -16.08 2.68 -6.08
C ASN A 75 -17.36 3.49 -6.33
N ALA A 76 -17.55 4.59 -5.60
CA ALA A 76 -18.69 5.50 -5.76
C ALA A 76 -18.50 6.51 -6.90
N GLY A 77 -17.35 6.54 -7.57
CA GLY A 77 -17.02 7.53 -8.59
C GLY A 77 -16.83 8.95 -8.05
N LEU A 78 -16.57 9.11 -6.75
CA LEU A 78 -16.34 10.39 -6.09
C LEU A 78 -14.86 10.82 -6.10
N LEU A 79 -13.97 9.90 -6.46
CA LEU A 79 -12.56 10.14 -6.69
C LEU A 79 -12.14 9.47 -8.01
N ASP A 80 -11.10 10.03 -8.62
CA ASP A 80 -10.47 9.54 -9.85
C ASP A 80 -8.99 9.17 -9.64
N ARG A 81 -8.46 9.37 -8.43
CA ARG A 81 -7.06 9.13 -8.05
C ARG A 81 -6.98 8.32 -6.77
N GLY A 82 -5.98 7.46 -6.71
CA GLY A 82 -5.70 6.61 -5.55
C GLY A 82 -4.64 7.22 -4.62
N LEU A 83 -4.11 6.38 -3.76
CA LEU A 83 -3.13 6.75 -2.74
C LEU A 83 -1.72 6.38 -3.19
N VAL A 84 -0.77 7.27 -2.90
CA VAL A 84 0.65 6.94 -2.84
C VAL A 84 1.00 6.67 -1.39
N VAL A 85 1.78 5.62 -1.14
CA VAL A 85 2.30 5.33 0.19
C VAL A 85 3.83 5.38 0.19
N ALA A 86 4.40 5.78 1.32
CA ALA A 86 5.84 5.87 1.52
C ALA A 86 6.22 5.24 2.86
N GLU A 87 7.27 4.42 2.88
CA GLU A 87 7.78 3.76 4.09
C GLU A 87 9.20 4.20 4.36
N GLY A 88 9.44 4.74 5.56
CA GLY A 88 10.74 5.29 5.96
C GLY A 88 11.51 4.46 6.98
N TYR A 89 10.96 3.34 7.44
CA TYR A 89 11.59 2.54 8.50
C TYR A 89 11.70 1.06 8.11
N ASP A 90 10.59 0.43 7.77
CA ASP A 90 10.52 -0.99 7.41
C ASP A 90 10.31 -1.15 5.89
N TYR A 91 11.39 -1.03 5.13
CA TYR A 91 11.36 -1.17 3.67
C TYR A 91 10.85 -2.54 3.20
N GLU A 92 10.91 -3.58 4.06
CA GLU A 92 10.37 -4.90 3.71
C GLU A 92 8.85 -4.85 3.45
N ILE A 93 8.13 -3.90 4.04
CA ILE A 93 6.71 -3.69 3.74
C ILE A 93 6.52 -3.36 2.27
N VAL A 94 7.34 -2.47 1.71
CA VAL A 94 7.27 -2.12 0.29
C VAL A 94 7.70 -3.31 -0.59
N GLU A 95 8.83 -3.91 -0.27
CA GLU A 95 9.46 -4.94 -1.11
C GLU A 95 8.74 -6.29 -1.07
N LYS A 96 8.23 -6.69 0.11
CA LYS A 96 7.63 -8.03 0.33
C LYS A 96 6.11 -8.03 0.40
N MET A 97 5.49 -6.90 0.77
CA MET A 97 4.04 -6.82 0.95
C MET A 97 3.35 -6.02 -0.15
N ASN A 98 3.96 -4.93 -0.66
CA ASN A 98 3.32 -4.08 -1.64
C ASN A 98 3.67 -4.49 -3.08
N HIS A 99 4.93 -4.42 -3.47
CA HIS A 99 5.37 -4.65 -4.84
C HIS A 99 4.98 -6.03 -5.38
N PRO A 100 5.16 -7.16 -4.66
CA PRO A 100 4.77 -8.49 -5.16
C PRO A 100 3.27 -8.67 -5.36
N HIS A 101 2.47 -7.78 -4.75
CA HIS A 101 1.03 -7.77 -4.83
C HIS A 101 0.47 -6.61 -5.66
N ASP A 102 1.31 -5.92 -6.45
CA ASP A 102 0.90 -4.73 -7.22
C ASP A 102 0.16 -3.70 -6.35
N ASP A 103 0.61 -3.51 -5.10
CA ASP A 103 0.02 -2.64 -4.07
C ASP A 103 -1.40 -3.03 -3.62
N TYR A 104 -1.95 -4.17 -4.05
CA TYR A 104 -3.21 -4.67 -3.51
C TYR A 104 -3.05 -5.19 -2.09
N ASN A 105 -4.07 -4.96 -1.28
CA ASN A 105 -4.13 -5.45 0.10
C ASN A 105 -5.44 -6.22 0.34
N LEU A 106 -5.45 -7.12 1.31
CA LEU A 106 -6.64 -7.85 1.73
C LEU A 106 -7.08 -7.34 3.10
N LEU A 107 -8.29 -6.79 3.15
CA LEU A 107 -8.98 -6.44 4.39
C LEU A 107 -9.94 -7.55 4.78
N VAL A 108 -9.76 -8.09 5.99
CA VAL A 108 -10.68 -9.05 6.60
C VAL A 108 -11.35 -8.39 7.79
N THR A 109 -12.68 -8.28 7.74
CA THR A 109 -13.49 -7.67 8.80
C THR A 109 -14.28 -8.75 9.51
N LEU A 110 -14.04 -8.90 10.80
CA LEU A 110 -14.80 -9.80 11.68
C LEU A 110 -15.94 -9.04 12.33
N LYS A 111 -17.17 -9.41 12.00
CA LYS A 111 -18.38 -8.78 12.57
C LYS A 111 -18.77 -9.44 13.89
N ALA A 112 -19.45 -8.70 14.77
CA ALA A 112 -19.93 -9.20 16.05
C ALA A 112 -20.91 -10.39 15.93
N ASN A 113 -21.59 -10.53 14.80
CA ASN A 113 -22.49 -11.64 14.51
C ASN A 113 -21.77 -12.88 13.94
N GLY A 114 -20.43 -12.89 13.91
CA GLY A 114 -19.62 -13.99 13.39
C GLY A 114 -19.42 -13.97 11.86
N THR A 115 -19.99 -12.99 11.15
CA THR A 115 -19.76 -12.84 9.71
C THR A 115 -18.33 -12.36 9.43
N VAL A 116 -17.70 -12.95 8.44
CA VAL A 116 -16.36 -12.56 7.94
C VAL A 116 -16.53 -11.92 6.57
N GLU A 117 -16.18 -10.63 6.48
CA GLU A 117 -16.13 -9.91 5.20
C GLU A 117 -14.68 -9.87 4.70
N LYS A 118 -14.48 -10.12 3.42
CA LYS A 118 -13.17 -10.09 2.76
C LYS A 118 -13.20 -9.09 1.63
N THR A 119 -12.37 -8.06 1.68
CA THR A 119 -12.33 -6.99 0.68
C THR A 119 -10.92 -6.84 0.14
N VAL A 120 -10.79 -6.89 -1.18
CA VAL A 120 -9.53 -6.55 -1.86
C VAL A 120 -9.46 -5.03 -1.98
N ILE A 121 -8.45 -4.44 -1.36
CA ILE A 121 -8.16 -3.01 -1.41
C ILE A 121 -7.20 -2.74 -2.56
N GLY A 122 -7.64 -1.95 -3.54
CA GLY A 122 -6.85 -1.55 -4.71
C GLY A 122 -6.65 -0.03 -4.83
N SER A 123 -7.01 0.73 -3.79
CA SER A 123 -6.89 2.19 -3.74
C SER A 123 -5.46 2.69 -3.56
N VAL A 124 -4.56 1.86 -3.02
CA VAL A 124 -3.12 2.12 -3.03
C VAL A 124 -2.60 1.73 -4.41
N VAL A 125 -1.97 2.66 -5.11
CA VAL A 125 -1.55 2.47 -6.51
C VAL A 125 -0.06 2.70 -6.75
N GLU A 126 0.65 3.20 -5.75
CA GLU A 126 2.09 3.41 -5.78
C GLU A 126 2.65 3.30 -4.37
N SER A 127 3.77 2.59 -4.19
CA SER A 127 4.48 2.50 -2.92
C SER A 127 5.97 2.77 -3.12
N LEU A 128 6.55 3.58 -2.23
CA LEU A 128 7.89 4.12 -2.31
C LEU A 128 8.63 3.89 -0.99
N ARG A 129 9.95 3.79 -1.07
CA ARG A 129 10.84 3.85 0.10
C ARG A 129 11.27 5.29 0.33
N VAL A 130 11.26 5.75 1.56
CA VAL A 130 11.85 7.03 1.97
C VAL A 130 13.33 6.78 2.25
N ASP A 131 14.08 6.58 1.18
CA ASP A 131 15.51 6.23 1.22
C ASP A 131 16.27 7.12 0.22
N SER A 132 17.05 8.05 0.74
CA SER A 132 17.82 8.98 -0.09
C SER A 132 18.93 8.30 -0.91
N THR A 133 19.28 7.06 -0.58
CA THR A 133 20.23 6.24 -1.35
C THR A 133 19.56 5.52 -2.52
N ASN A 134 18.23 5.44 -2.53
CA ASN A 134 17.45 4.95 -3.65
C ASN A 134 17.02 6.10 -4.57
N GLU A 135 17.82 6.38 -5.57
CA GLU A 135 17.61 7.52 -6.47
C GLU A 135 16.21 7.55 -7.13
N ALA A 136 15.68 6.40 -7.49
CA ALA A 136 14.38 6.31 -8.18
C ALA A 136 13.22 6.72 -7.26
N ASP A 137 13.14 6.10 -6.06
CA ASP A 137 12.09 6.40 -5.09
C ASP A 137 12.23 7.83 -4.54
N TRP A 138 13.49 8.28 -4.30
CA TRP A 138 13.76 9.63 -3.81
C TRP A 138 13.38 10.71 -4.81
N THR A 139 13.75 10.53 -6.09
CA THR A 139 13.33 11.44 -7.16
C THR A 139 11.81 11.50 -7.26
N ARG A 140 11.16 10.33 -7.19
CA ARG A 140 9.70 10.28 -7.24
C ARG A 140 9.02 10.98 -6.07
N LEU A 141 9.55 10.86 -4.86
CA LEU A 141 9.08 11.62 -3.70
C LEU A 141 9.20 13.13 -3.94
N GLN A 142 10.33 13.60 -4.43
CA GLN A 142 10.54 15.02 -4.76
C GLN A 142 9.54 15.51 -5.81
N GLU A 143 9.28 14.71 -6.86
CA GLU A 143 8.27 15.02 -7.88
C GLU A 143 6.87 15.16 -7.27
N ILE A 144 6.47 14.24 -6.38
CA ILE A 144 5.17 14.27 -5.72
C ILE A 144 5.00 15.54 -4.90
N PHE A 145 6.02 15.89 -4.10
CA PHE A 145 5.97 17.11 -3.28
C PHE A 145 6.06 18.41 -4.07
N ALA A 146 6.55 18.36 -5.30
CA ALA A 146 6.57 19.50 -6.22
C ALA A 146 5.25 19.68 -7.01
N LYS A 147 4.28 18.76 -6.90
CA LYS A 147 3.03 18.83 -7.64
C LYS A 147 1.99 19.72 -6.94
N ASP A 148 1.42 20.66 -7.68
CA ASP A 148 0.31 21.50 -7.21
C ASP A 148 -0.96 20.67 -6.89
N SER A 149 -1.05 19.45 -7.41
CA SER A 149 -2.16 18.54 -7.17
C SER A 149 -2.11 17.90 -5.78
N LEU A 150 -0.96 17.91 -5.08
CA LEU A 150 -0.82 17.32 -3.76
C LEU A 150 -1.59 18.14 -2.72
N GLN A 151 -2.61 17.55 -2.12
CA GLN A 151 -3.49 18.20 -1.15
C GLN A 151 -3.23 17.72 0.28
N MET A 152 -2.72 16.51 0.45
CA MET A 152 -2.56 15.92 1.77
C MET A 152 -1.32 15.04 1.87
N ALA A 153 -0.56 15.23 2.96
CA ALA A 153 0.41 14.29 3.46
C ALA A 153 -0.05 13.83 4.86
N SER A 154 -0.07 12.53 5.10
CA SER A 154 -0.51 11.97 6.38
C SER A 154 0.41 10.87 6.86
N PHE A 155 0.34 10.57 8.16
CA PHE A 155 1.28 9.67 8.83
C PHE A 155 0.52 8.74 9.78
N THR A 156 0.93 7.47 9.85
CA THR A 156 0.62 6.58 10.97
C THR A 156 1.92 6.24 11.69
N ILE A 157 2.19 6.97 12.75
CA ILE A 157 3.43 6.84 13.54
C ILE A 157 3.03 6.36 14.94
N THR A 158 3.66 5.30 15.42
CA THR A 158 3.46 4.85 16.79
C THR A 158 4.08 5.84 17.77
N GLU A 159 3.62 5.83 19.03
CA GLU A 159 4.18 6.70 20.08
C GLU A 159 5.70 6.60 20.24
N LYS A 160 6.28 5.41 19.96
CA LYS A 160 7.73 5.20 19.98
C LYS A 160 8.45 5.92 18.83
N GLY A 161 7.79 6.10 17.69
CA GLY A 161 8.35 6.79 16.53
C GLY A 161 8.54 8.29 16.74
N TYR A 162 7.95 8.87 17.78
CA TYR A 162 8.15 10.28 18.15
C TYR A 162 9.30 10.50 19.14
N SER A 163 9.93 9.42 19.65
CA SER A 163 11.02 9.53 20.60
C SER A 163 12.36 9.51 19.91
N LEU A 164 13.23 10.45 20.27
CA LEU A 164 14.63 10.44 19.83
C LEU A 164 15.52 9.57 20.74
N VAL A 165 15.01 9.18 21.89
CA VAL A 165 15.75 8.44 22.91
C VAL A 165 14.97 7.22 23.39
N ASN A 166 15.70 6.20 23.85
CA ASN A 166 15.13 5.04 24.52
C ASN A 166 14.74 5.36 25.98
N GLY A 167 14.16 4.37 26.69
CA GLY A 167 13.75 4.53 28.08
C GLY A 167 14.91 4.79 29.09
N ARG A 168 16.17 4.72 28.66
CA ARG A 168 17.37 5.03 29.45
C ARG A 168 17.94 6.42 29.15
N GLY A 169 17.38 7.12 28.16
CA GLY A 169 17.87 8.43 27.72
C GLY A 169 18.96 8.37 26.64
N ASP A 170 19.32 7.19 26.14
CA ASP A 170 20.28 7.05 25.03
C ASP A 170 19.57 7.32 23.70
N TYR A 171 20.26 7.94 22.76
CA TYR A 171 19.71 8.13 21.41
C TYR A 171 19.37 6.80 20.72
N LEU A 172 18.30 6.81 19.97
CA LEU A 172 17.95 5.69 19.08
C LEU A 172 18.97 5.61 17.92
N PRO A 173 19.19 4.42 17.33
CA PRO A 173 20.07 4.25 16.19
C PRO A 173 19.71 5.21 15.05
N GLY A 174 20.71 5.83 14.43
CA GLY A 174 20.54 6.81 13.36
C GLY A 174 20.40 8.26 13.85
N VAL A 175 19.79 8.48 15.03
CA VAL A 175 19.54 9.84 15.56
C VAL A 175 20.83 10.67 15.73
N PRO A 176 21.94 10.15 16.29
CA PRO A 176 23.17 10.92 16.40
C PRO A 176 23.73 11.37 15.03
N GLU A 177 23.65 10.50 14.04
CA GLU A 177 24.10 10.74 12.68
C GLU A 177 23.25 11.83 12.01
N ASP A 178 21.92 11.73 12.14
CA ASP A 178 20.98 12.71 11.60
C ASP A 178 21.17 14.10 12.23
N LEU A 179 21.36 14.14 13.55
CA LEU A 179 21.64 15.39 14.26
C LEU A 179 22.97 16.02 13.85
N ALA A 180 23.99 15.20 13.59
CA ALA A 180 25.31 15.67 13.19
C ALA A 180 25.34 16.17 11.73
N ASN A 181 24.62 15.51 10.85
CA ASN A 181 24.68 15.76 9.41
C ASN A 181 23.57 16.72 8.93
N GLY A 182 22.62 17.06 9.77
CA GLY A 182 21.48 17.91 9.41
C GLY A 182 20.63 17.30 8.32
N GLN A 183 20.61 15.98 8.25
CA GLN A 183 19.88 15.26 7.22
C GLN A 183 18.54 14.72 7.72
N ILE A 184 17.64 14.87 6.82
CA ILE A 184 16.59 13.90 6.58
C ILE A 184 16.70 13.43 5.14
#